data_213ea34e31c2ea067f740924824940b5
#
_entry.id   213ea34e31c2ea067f740924824940b5
#
_cell.length_a   1.000
_cell.length_b   1.000
_cell.length_c   1.000
_cell.angle_alpha   90.00
_cell.angle_beta   90.00
_cell.angle_gamma   90.00
#
_symmetry.space_group_name_H-M   'P 1'
#
loop_
_entity.id
_entity.type
_entity.pdbx_description
1 polymer ?
#
loop_
_entity_poly.entity_id
_entity_poly.type
_entity_poly.pdbx_seq_one_letter_code
_entity_poly.pdbx_strand_id
1 'polypeptide(L)'
;MDKIKEIRRFFLLQVNDALFPIGGYSHSQGLETYIQQGIVHDEETAAEYIGKKLKLNLACTDLLGVRLAYEYALKEDVAALDMLEEILGASRIPMEQREASRKMGSRFTKTICKLPQENIPMEYFPEAVYRLSL
;
A
#
# COMPACT_ATOMS: atom_id res chain seq x y z
N MET A 1 8.57 10.30 26.85
CA MET A 1 8.25 9.69 25.54
C MET A 1 7.19 10.57 24.91
N ASP A 2 7.36 10.95 23.65
CA ASP A 2 6.50 11.95 23.00
C ASP A 2 5.13 11.30 22.68
N LYS A 3 4.07 11.75 23.35
CA LYS A 3 2.69 11.23 23.22
C LYS A 3 2.22 11.22 21.75
N ILE A 4 2.67 12.20 20.96
CA ILE A 4 2.35 12.30 19.53
C ILE A 4 2.97 11.13 18.76
N LYS A 5 4.22 10.74 19.06
CA LYS A 5 4.88 9.60 18.41
C LYS A 5 4.18 8.28 18.70
N GLU A 6 3.66 8.12 19.90
CA GLU A 6 2.88 6.92 20.28
C GLU A 6 1.56 6.85 19.52
N ILE A 7 0.80 7.94 19.47
CA ILE A 7 -0.46 8.02 18.71
C ILE A 7 -0.23 7.65 17.24
N ARG A 8 0.82 8.20 16.63
CA ARG A 8 1.21 7.89 15.23
C ARG A 8 1.51 6.41 15.03
N ARG A 9 2.27 5.82 15.95
CA ARG A 9 2.63 4.41 15.89
C ARG A 9 1.40 3.52 15.99
N PHE A 10 0.48 3.82 16.92
CA PHE A 10 -0.78 3.08 17.05
C PHE A 10 -1.66 3.23 15.82
N PHE A 11 -1.78 4.44 15.27
CA PHE A 11 -2.54 4.67 14.05
C PHE A 11 -1.95 3.91 12.86
N LEU A 12 -0.62 3.91 12.69
CA LEU A 12 0.05 3.14 11.66
C LEU A 12 -0.21 1.64 11.80
N LEU A 13 -0.18 1.10 13.01
CA LEU A 13 -0.51 -0.29 13.28
C LEU A 13 -1.98 -0.59 12.95
N GLN A 14 -2.89 0.31 13.33
CA GLN A 14 -4.31 0.16 13.06
C GLN A 14 -4.63 0.13 11.56
N VAL A 15 -4.06 1.02 10.76
CA VAL A 15 -4.32 1.06 9.31
C VAL A 15 -3.66 -0.09 8.54
N ASN A 16 -2.66 -0.73 9.13
CA ASN A 16 -2.02 -1.93 8.58
C ASN A 16 -2.58 -3.24 9.15
N ASP A 17 -3.58 -3.18 10.02
CA ASP A 17 -4.25 -4.37 10.54
C ASP A 17 -5.04 -5.07 9.43
N ALA A 18 -5.01 -6.41 9.42
CA ALA A 18 -5.72 -7.22 8.43
C ALA A 18 -7.25 -7.03 8.49
N LEU A 19 -7.79 -6.58 9.62
CA LEU A 19 -9.22 -6.29 9.81
C LEU A 19 -9.59 -4.86 9.45
N PHE A 20 -8.64 -4.03 9.02
CA PHE A 20 -8.96 -2.66 8.60
C PHE A 20 -9.93 -2.69 7.41
N PRO A 21 -11.07 -1.95 7.45
CA PRO A 21 -12.21 -2.20 6.57
C PRO A 21 -12.06 -1.64 5.15
N ILE A 22 -10.99 -2.03 4.45
CA ILE A 22 -10.73 -1.65 3.05
C ILE A 22 -11.08 -2.75 2.05
N GLY A 23 -11.48 -3.94 2.54
CA GLY A 23 -11.81 -5.09 1.70
C GLY A 23 -10.59 -5.72 1.03
N GLY A 24 -9.45 -5.64 1.70
CA GLY A 24 -8.25 -6.38 1.33
C GLY A 24 -8.43 -7.87 1.66
N TYR A 25 -8.03 -8.73 0.72
CA TYR A 25 -7.97 -10.17 0.91
C TYR A 25 -6.54 -10.65 0.73
N SER A 26 -6.18 -11.69 1.47
CA SER A 26 -4.90 -12.36 1.27
C SER A 26 -4.94 -13.18 -0.02
N HIS A 27 -4.08 -12.83 -0.96
CA HIS A 27 -3.89 -13.58 -2.21
C HIS A 27 -2.48 -14.18 -2.22
N SER A 28 -2.36 -15.41 -2.74
CA SER A 28 -1.07 -16.09 -2.86
C SER A 28 -0.11 -15.40 -3.84
N GLN A 29 -0.65 -14.55 -4.73
CA GLN A 29 0.10 -13.84 -5.78
C GLN A 29 1.03 -14.75 -6.60
N GLY A 30 0.55 -15.96 -6.90
CA GLY A 30 1.25 -16.96 -7.69
C GLY A 30 1.98 -18.05 -6.88
N LEU A 31 2.08 -17.95 -5.56
CA LEU A 31 2.76 -18.95 -4.73
C LEU A 31 2.14 -20.35 -4.90
N GLU A 32 0.81 -20.44 -4.90
CA GLU A 32 0.11 -21.71 -5.11
C GLU A 32 0.51 -22.40 -6.44
N THR A 33 0.62 -21.61 -7.51
CA THR A 33 1.05 -22.12 -8.82
C THR A 33 2.49 -22.64 -8.76
N TYR A 34 3.40 -21.94 -8.11
CA TYR A 34 4.78 -22.39 -7.95
C TYR A 34 4.91 -23.64 -7.09
N ILE A 35 4.04 -23.80 -6.08
CA ILE A 35 3.95 -25.05 -5.27
C ILE A 35 3.44 -26.19 -6.14
N GLN A 36 2.36 -25.99 -6.90
CA GLN A 36 1.80 -27.00 -7.78
C GLN A 36 2.78 -27.45 -8.87
N GLN A 37 3.62 -26.56 -9.36
CA GLN A 37 4.67 -26.84 -10.33
C GLN A 37 5.93 -27.46 -9.72
N GLY A 38 5.99 -27.63 -8.39
CA GLY A 38 7.15 -28.17 -7.69
C GLY A 38 8.36 -27.21 -7.65
N ILE A 39 8.18 -25.95 -7.99
CA ILE A 39 9.24 -24.93 -7.93
C ILE A 39 9.48 -24.52 -6.48
N VAL A 40 8.42 -24.39 -5.70
CA VAL A 40 8.48 -24.21 -4.25
C VAL A 40 8.01 -25.48 -3.60
N HIS A 41 8.91 -26.22 -2.94
CA HIS A 41 8.63 -27.55 -2.41
C HIS A 41 9.23 -27.82 -1.02
N ASP A 42 10.07 -26.90 -0.51
CA ASP A 42 10.70 -26.98 0.81
C ASP A 42 10.90 -25.59 1.42
N GLU A 43 11.49 -25.55 2.62
CA GLU A 43 11.74 -24.31 3.36
C GLU A 43 12.73 -23.39 2.63
N GLU A 44 13.76 -23.97 2.02
CA GLU A 44 14.81 -23.20 1.32
C GLU A 44 14.24 -22.48 0.10
N THR A 45 13.52 -23.21 -0.76
CA THR A 45 12.86 -22.64 -1.96
C THR A 45 11.75 -21.66 -1.61
N ALA A 46 11.03 -21.88 -0.49
CA ALA A 46 10.04 -20.95 0.02
C ALA A 46 10.69 -19.65 0.51
N ALA A 47 11.79 -19.74 1.27
CA ALA A 47 12.54 -18.57 1.74
C ALA A 47 13.12 -17.76 0.58
N GLU A 48 13.64 -18.42 -0.45
CA GLU A 48 14.13 -17.78 -1.67
C GLU A 48 13.01 -17.04 -2.40
N TYR A 49 11.85 -17.67 -2.59
CA TYR A 49 10.69 -17.06 -3.22
C TYR A 49 10.24 -15.80 -2.47
N ILE A 50 10.04 -15.94 -1.14
CA ILE A 50 9.62 -14.80 -0.29
C ILE A 50 10.66 -13.68 -0.34
N GLY A 51 11.94 -14.02 -0.22
CA GLY A 51 13.03 -13.05 -0.27
C GLY A 51 13.06 -12.26 -1.58
N LYS A 52 12.87 -12.94 -2.72
CA LYS A 52 12.76 -12.30 -4.04
C LYS A 52 11.52 -11.40 -4.14
N LYS A 53 10.37 -11.87 -3.66
CA LYS A 53 9.13 -11.07 -3.63
C LYS A 53 9.30 -9.79 -2.81
N LEU A 54 9.90 -9.89 -1.63
CA LEU A 54 10.14 -8.73 -0.78
C LEU A 54 11.12 -7.72 -1.40
N LYS A 55 12.22 -8.22 -1.94
CA LYS A 55 13.30 -7.35 -2.47
C LYS A 55 12.96 -6.74 -3.83
N LEU A 56 12.45 -7.55 -4.76
CA LEU A 56 12.29 -7.13 -6.15
C LEU A 56 10.90 -6.56 -6.44
N ASN A 57 9.87 -7.04 -5.75
CA ASN A 57 8.51 -6.59 -5.99
C ASN A 57 8.10 -5.55 -4.93
N LEU A 58 7.92 -5.96 -3.68
CA LEU A 58 7.40 -5.06 -2.65
C LEU A 58 8.29 -3.81 -2.45
N ALA A 59 9.61 -3.99 -2.33
CA ALA A 59 10.52 -2.87 -2.07
C ALA A 59 10.64 -1.92 -3.26
N CYS A 60 10.72 -2.45 -4.49
CA CYS A 60 10.97 -1.65 -5.69
C CYS A 60 9.71 -1.07 -6.33
N THR A 61 8.51 -1.56 -5.99
CA THR A 61 7.25 -1.04 -6.49
C THR A 61 6.41 -0.41 -5.39
N ASP A 62 5.88 -1.21 -4.48
CA ASP A 62 4.89 -0.72 -3.51
C ASP A 62 5.50 0.23 -2.47
N LEU A 63 6.61 -0.15 -1.82
CA LEU A 63 7.25 0.71 -0.81
C LEU A 63 7.89 1.94 -1.42
N LEU A 64 8.52 1.82 -2.60
CA LEU A 64 9.02 2.98 -3.35
C LEU A 64 7.88 3.91 -3.75
N GLY A 65 6.75 3.36 -4.23
CA GLY A 65 5.56 4.12 -4.57
C GLY A 65 5.01 4.91 -3.38
N VAL A 66 4.88 4.27 -2.22
CA VAL A 66 4.45 4.94 -0.97
C VAL A 66 5.40 6.08 -0.61
N ARG A 67 6.71 5.86 -0.68
CA ARG A 67 7.71 6.89 -0.38
C ARG A 67 7.59 8.08 -1.32
N LEU A 68 7.56 7.83 -2.63
CA LEU A 68 7.45 8.90 -3.63
C LEU A 68 6.13 9.67 -3.51
N ALA A 69 5.01 8.95 -3.30
CA ALA A 69 3.72 9.59 -3.07
C ALA A 69 3.76 10.53 -1.86
N TYR A 70 4.38 10.10 -0.76
CA TYR A 70 4.56 10.94 0.42
C TYR A 70 5.42 12.19 0.12
N GLU A 71 6.56 12.01 -0.58
CA GLU A 71 7.45 13.12 -0.92
C GLU A 71 6.78 14.14 -1.86
N TYR A 72 6.00 13.68 -2.85
CA TYR A 72 5.27 14.56 -3.77
C TYR A 72 4.09 15.25 -3.07
N ALA A 73 3.38 14.54 -2.20
CA ALA A 73 2.30 15.13 -1.42
C ALA A 73 2.79 16.24 -0.49
N LEU A 74 3.96 16.09 0.15
CA LEU A 74 4.57 17.14 0.96
C LEU A 74 4.94 18.41 0.15
N LYS A 75 5.20 18.25 -1.14
CA LYS A 75 5.52 19.35 -2.05
C LYS A 75 4.29 19.90 -2.77
N GLU A 76 3.12 19.33 -2.52
CA GLU A 76 1.87 19.63 -3.22
C GLU A 76 1.98 19.46 -4.76
N ASP A 77 2.88 18.58 -5.20
CA ASP A 77 3.14 18.30 -6.62
C ASP A 77 2.13 17.29 -7.16
N VAL A 78 0.95 17.80 -7.53
CA VAL A 78 -0.16 16.98 -8.06
C VAL A 78 0.22 16.31 -9.38
N ALA A 79 0.98 16.98 -10.25
CA ALA A 79 1.38 16.40 -11.52
C ALA A 79 2.30 15.19 -11.35
N ALA A 80 3.24 15.26 -10.40
CA ALA A 80 4.10 14.13 -10.07
C ALA A 80 3.31 12.98 -9.42
N LEU A 81 2.28 13.27 -8.63
CA LEU A 81 1.39 12.26 -8.06
C LEU A 81 0.58 11.53 -9.14
N ASP A 82 0.00 12.26 -10.10
CA ASP A 82 -0.75 11.69 -11.23
C ASP A 82 0.16 10.78 -12.07
N MET A 83 1.37 11.24 -12.39
CA MET A 83 2.36 10.44 -13.12
C MET A 83 2.76 9.18 -12.36
N LEU A 84 2.94 9.29 -11.04
CA LEU A 84 3.25 8.14 -10.19
C LEU A 84 2.11 7.12 -10.19
N GLU A 85 0.86 7.56 -10.12
CA GLU A 85 -0.32 6.67 -10.19
C GLU A 85 -0.36 5.92 -11.52
N GLU A 86 -0.11 6.60 -12.64
CA GLU A 86 -0.05 5.96 -13.97
C GLU A 86 1.04 4.90 -14.03
N ILE A 87 2.24 5.20 -13.55
CA ILE A 87 3.38 4.25 -13.52
C ILE A 87 3.05 3.04 -12.65
N LEU A 88 2.54 3.24 -11.45
CA LEU A 88 2.16 2.16 -10.54
C LEU A 88 1.00 1.32 -11.09
N GLY A 89 0.04 1.97 -11.74
CA GLY A 89 -1.05 1.31 -12.44
C GLY A 89 -0.56 0.45 -13.60
N ALA A 90 0.33 0.96 -14.41
CA ALA A 90 0.93 0.24 -15.54
C ALA A 90 1.81 -0.94 -15.08
N SER A 91 2.50 -0.82 -13.93
CA SER A 91 3.33 -1.90 -13.37
C SER A 91 2.53 -3.13 -12.94
N ARG A 92 1.24 -2.96 -12.64
CA ARG A 92 0.32 -4.07 -12.29
C ARG A 92 -0.31 -4.62 -13.56
N ILE A 93 0.35 -5.59 -14.20
CA ILE A 93 -0.06 -6.16 -15.48
C ILE A 93 -1.48 -6.75 -15.47
N PRO A 94 -1.92 -7.58 -14.49
CA PRO A 94 -3.28 -8.09 -14.46
C PRO A 94 -4.30 -6.96 -14.16
N MET A 95 -5.34 -6.87 -15.00
CA MET A 95 -6.40 -5.87 -14.85
C MET A 95 -7.12 -5.97 -13.50
N GLU A 96 -7.37 -7.20 -13.06
CA GLU A 96 -8.03 -7.48 -11.79
C GLU A 96 -7.23 -6.94 -10.59
N GLN A 97 -5.89 -7.04 -10.64
CA GLN A 97 -5.03 -6.51 -9.59
C GLN A 97 -5.02 -4.97 -9.58
N ARG A 98 -5.05 -4.34 -10.78
CA ARG A 98 -5.16 -2.88 -10.88
C ARG A 98 -6.48 -2.38 -10.31
N GLU A 99 -7.59 -3.00 -10.70
CA GLU A 99 -8.91 -2.63 -10.19
C GLU A 99 -9.05 -2.88 -8.68
N ALA A 100 -8.56 -4.01 -8.18
CA ALA A 100 -8.57 -4.31 -6.76
C ALA A 100 -7.76 -3.28 -5.97
N SER A 101 -6.58 -2.89 -6.46
CA SER A 101 -5.74 -1.86 -5.84
C SER A 101 -6.44 -0.50 -5.78
N ARG A 102 -7.06 -0.07 -6.88
CA ARG A 102 -7.83 1.19 -6.93
C ARG A 102 -9.02 1.18 -5.97
N LYS A 103 -9.78 0.08 -5.93
CA LYS A 103 -10.92 -0.08 -5.03
C LYS A 103 -10.49 -0.05 -3.57
N MET A 104 -9.38 -0.71 -3.23
CA MET A 104 -8.82 -0.68 -1.86
C MET A 104 -8.35 0.72 -1.48
N GLY A 105 -7.60 1.41 -2.34
CA GLY A 105 -7.16 2.78 -2.13
C GLY A 105 -8.32 3.74 -1.90
N SER A 106 -9.34 3.70 -2.77
CA SER A 106 -10.54 4.52 -2.62
C SER A 106 -11.29 4.25 -1.31
N ARG A 107 -11.43 2.98 -0.90
CA ARG A 107 -12.04 2.62 0.39
C ARG A 107 -11.20 3.10 1.56
N PHE A 108 -9.88 2.93 1.49
CA PHE A 108 -8.94 3.40 2.51
C PHE A 108 -9.14 4.89 2.76
N THR A 109 -9.06 5.71 1.73
CA THR A 109 -9.23 7.16 1.84
C THR A 109 -10.59 7.54 2.39
N LYS A 110 -11.69 6.95 1.86
CA LYS A 110 -13.03 7.20 2.37
C LYS A 110 -13.19 6.82 3.84
N THR A 111 -12.50 5.78 4.30
CA THR A 111 -12.53 5.36 5.70
C THR A 111 -11.76 6.34 6.57
N ILE A 112 -10.55 6.74 6.16
CA ILE A 112 -9.74 7.73 6.88
C ILE A 112 -10.45 9.08 6.98
N CYS A 113 -11.07 9.55 5.89
CA CYS A 113 -11.81 10.82 5.88
C CYS A 113 -13.04 10.85 6.82
N LYS A 114 -13.56 9.67 7.21
CA LYS A 114 -14.66 9.57 8.17
C LYS A 114 -14.22 9.55 9.63
N LEU A 115 -12.93 9.34 9.88
CA LEU A 115 -12.41 9.37 11.25
C LEU A 115 -12.41 10.82 11.76
N PRO A 116 -12.66 11.04 13.08
CA PRO A 116 -12.59 12.37 13.66
C PRO A 116 -11.19 12.96 13.43
N GLN A 117 -11.14 14.13 12.81
CA GLN A 117 -9.87 14.80 12.47
C GLN A 117 -9.04 15.15 13.70
N GLU A 118 -9.68 15.29 14.86
CA GLU A 118 -9.02 15.53 16.15
C GLU A 118 -8.05 14.40 16.55
N ASN A 119 -8.29 13.18 16.03
CA ASN A 119 -7.47 11.99 16.36
C ASN A 119 -6.46 11.64 15.26
N ILE A 120 -6.53 12.32 14.11
CA ILE A 120 -5.61 12.10 13.00
C ILE A 120 -4.69 13.30 12.92
N PRO A 121 -3.37 13.12 13.05
CA PRO A 121 -2.42 14.20 12.80
C PRO A 121 -2.48 14.56 11.31
N MET A 122 -3.32 15.56 10.94
CA MET A 122 -3.55 15.98 9.55
C MET A 122 -2.28 16.41 8.83
N GLU A 123 -1.26 16.82 9.55
CA GLU A 123 0.07 17.11 9.01
C GLU A 123 0.74 15.92 8.27
N TYR A 124 0.16 14.70 8.38
CA TYR A 124 0.64 13.48 7.71
C TYR A 124 -0.21 13.03 6.52
N PHE A 125 -1.36 13.68 6.33
CA PHE A 125 -2.22 13.46 5.17
C PHE A 125 -2.39 14.80 4.45
N PRO A 126 -1.41 15.21 3.61
CA PRO A 126 -1.54 16.41 2.82
C PRO A 126 -2.86 16.37 2.03
N GLU A 127 -3.49 17.53 1.88
CA GLU A 127 -4.76 17.66 1.16
C GLU A 127 -4.74 17.02 -0.24
N ALA A 128 -3.56 16.93 -0.85
CA ALA A 128 -3.32 16.26 -2.12
C ALA A 128 -3.67 14.75 -2.08
N VAL A 129 -3.44 14.04 -0.95
CA VAL A 129 -3.83 12.63 -0.81
C VAL A 129 -5.34 12.44 -0.86
N TYR A 130 -6.11 13.44 -0.41
CA TYR A 130 -7.58 13.43 -0.51
C TYR A 130 -8.08 13.61 -1.94
N ARG A 131 -7.35 14.31 -2.81
CA ARG A 131 -7.74 14.56 -4.20
C ARG A 131 -7.50 13.37 -5.12
N LEU A 132 -6.51 12.53 -4.81
CA LEU A 132 -6.17 11.33 -5.61
C LEU A 132 -7.16 10.17 -5.47
N SER A 133 -8.14 10.29 -4.60
CA SER A 133 -9.11 9.22 -4.28
C SER A 133 -10.54 9.51 -4.74
N LEU A 134 -10.75 10.64 -5.40
CA LEU A 134 -12.01 11.01 -6.02
C LEU A 134 -12.04 10.64 -7.50
#